data_e07e43b0255be127db5d4cf14d6d8bfd
#
_entry.id   e07e43b0255be127db5d4cf14d6d8bfd
#
_cell.length_a   1.000
_cell.length_b   1.000
_cell.length_c   1.000
_cell.angle_alpha   90.00
_cell.angle_beta   90.00
_cell.angle_gamma   90.00
#
_symmetry.space_group_name_H-M   'P 1'
#
loop_
_entity.id
_entity.type
_entity.pdbx_description
1 polymer ?
#
loop_
_entity_poly.entity_id
_entity_poly.type
_entity_poly.pdbx_seq_one_letter_code
_entity_poly.pdbx_strand_id
1 'polypeptide(L)'
;MNQTVIGLLHPGEMGAAVGRCLTGRGHTVLWASEGRGPASARRAEAAGLTDAGTAQAVAGQAEVILSVCPPHAAMDIARAVAGFGGLYVDANAVSPGTAQEIATLIAAGGGRYVDGGIIGLPPVTPGQTRLYLSGPHAQTVSELFAGSPLEARVIGGPPTAASAVKMAYAGWTKGSAALLLAVRALARAEGVEDTLLAEWALSQPSLPGRSLGSAWSATAKGWRWIAEMEEISASMTAAGLPGGFHDAAAEIFRRTPRARTQPAALEPASAPPPSGAAAGDAAAATAVDDGQSIDAVLAALRRR
;
A
#
# COMPACT_ATOMS: atom_id res chain seq x y z
N MET A 1 -25.27 -17.85 0.96
CA MET A 1 -24.75 -16.46 1.18
C MET A 1 -25.38 -15.61 0.09
N ASN A 2 -25.89 -14.42 0.41
CA ASN A 2 -26.47 -13.55 -0.59
C ASN A 2 -25.35 -13.00 -1.49
N GLN A 3 -25.55 -13.07 -2.79
CA GLN A 3 -24.66 -12.48 -3.77
C GLN A 3 -24.80 -10.96 -3.70
N THR A 4 -23.70 -10.24 -3.46
CA THR A 4 -23.64 -8.78 -3.38
C THR A 4 -22.97 -8.23 -4.63
N VAL A 5 -23.48 -7.13 -5.16
CA VAL A 5 -22.84 -6.39 -6.25
C VAL A 5 -21.87 -5.37 -5.66
N ILE A 6 -20.58 -5.53 -5.94
CA ILE A 6 -19.49 -4.72 -5.36
C ILE A 6 -18.78 -3.96 -6.49
N GLY A 7 -18.67 -2.65 -6.33
CA GLY A 7 -17.83 -1.82 -7.19
C GLY A 7 -16.41 -1.77 -6.67
N LEU A 8 -15.43 -2.14 -7.48
CA LEU A 8 -14.00 -1.99 -7.18
C LEU A 8 -13.43 -0.84 -8.01
N LEU A 9 -13.16 0.27 -7.37
CA LEU A 9 -12.55 1.40 -8.04
C LEU A 9 -11.03 1.25 -8.03
N HIS A 10 -10.41 1.17 -9.21
CA HIS A 10 -8.99 1.05 -9.48
C HIS A 10 -8.39 -0.37 -9.31
N PRO A 11 -8.52 -1.27 -10.31
CA PRO A 11 -7.93 -2.60 -10.30
C PRO A 11 -6.41 -2.55 -10.59
N GLY A 12 -5.64 -1.94 -9.66
CA GLY A 12 -4.19 -2.06 -9.59
C GLY A 12 -3.79 -3.48 -9.15
N GLU A 13 -2.52 -3.71 -8.82
CA GLU A 13 -2.06 -5.02 -8.31
C GLU A 13 -2.84 -5.45 -7.06
N MET A 14 -2.93 -4.56 -6.06
CA MET A 14 -3.64 -4.82 -4.81
C MET A 14 -5.16 -4.90 -5.06
N GLY A 15 -5.73 -3.90 -5.77
CA GLY A 15 -7.18 -3.87 -6.03
C GLY A 15 -7.67 -5.10 -6.78
N ALA A 16 -6.97 -5.54 -7.83
CA ALA A 16 -7.35 -6.74 -8.57
C ALA A 16 -7.26 -8.03 -7.70
N ALA A 17 -6.24 -8.12 -6.84
CA ALA A 17 -6.11 -9.27 -5.93
C ALA A 17 -7.22 -9.28 -4.85
N VAL A 18 -7.60 -8.12 -4.34
CA VAL A 18 -8.76 -7.96 -3.45
C VAL A 18 -10.07 -8.30 -4.17
N GLY A 19 -10.24 -7.82 -5.40
CA GLY A 19 -11.38 -8.18 -6.26
C GLY A 19 -11.50 -9.69 -6.47
N ARG A 20 -10.37 -10.37 -6.72
CA ARG A 20 -10.33 -11.84 -6.84
C ARG A 20 -10.78 -12.56 -5.55
N CYS A 21 -10.47 -12.02 -4.39
CA CYS A 21 -10.99 -12.57 -3.13
C CYS A 21 -12.52 -12.50 -3.08
N LEU A 22 -13.11 -11.43 -3.59
CA LEU A 22 -14.56 -11.23 -3.62
C LEU A 22 -15.25 -12.10 -4.69
N THR A 23 -14.70 -12.15 -5.92
CA THR A 23 -15.24 -13.02 -6.99
C THR A 23 -15.16 -14.49 -6.60
N GLY A 24 -14.06 -14.91 -5.95
CA GLY A 24 -13.88 -16.26 -5.41
C GLY A 24 -14.89 -16.63 -4.30
N ARG A 25 -15.56 -15.64 -3.71
CA ARG A 25 -16.66 -15.79 -2.75
C ARG A 25 -18.05 -15.81 -3.41
N GLY A 26 -18.11 -15.66 -4.75
CA GLY A 26 -19.35 -15.64 -5.51
C GLY A 26 -20.02 -14.26 -5.59
N HIS A 27 -19.35 -13.20 -5.21
CA HIS A 27 -19.86 -11.84 -5.41
C HIS A 27 -19.65 -11.38 -6.86
N THR A 28 -20.54 -10.53 -7.37
CA THR A 28 -20.34 -9.82 -8.63
C THR A 28 -19.49 -8.59 -8.35
N VAL A 29 -18.31 -8.49 -8.99
CA VAL A 29 -17.41 -7.36 -8.81
C VAL A 29 -17.30 -6.56 -10.08
N LEU A 30 -17.80 -5.33 -10.04
CA LEU A 30 -17.78 -4.36 -11.13
C LEU A 30 -16.53 -3.49 -11.05
N TRP A 31 -16.02 -3.06 -12.21
CA TRP A 31 -14.96 -2.05 -12.27
C TRP A 31 -15.21 -1.04 -13.38
N ALA A 32 -14.55 0.11 -13.32
CA ALA A 32 -14.63 1.17 -14.32
C ALA A 32 -13.38 1.14 -15.22
N SER A 33 -13.56 0.89 -16.51
CA SER A 33 -12.46 0.85 -17.48
C SER A 33 -12.10 2.23 -18.05
N GLU A 34 -12.98 3.22 -17.92
CA GLU A 34 -12.74 4.57 -18.41
C GLU A 34 -11.43 5.15 -17.87
N GLY A 35 -10.59 5.68 -18.76
CA GLY A 35 -9.28 6.25 -18.41
C GLY A 35 -8.24 5.24 -17.93
N ARG A 36 -8.47 3.93 -18.06
CA ARG A 36 -7.54 2.88 -17.63
C ARG A 36 -6.79 2.26 -18.80
N GLY A 37 -5.50 1.98 -18.56
CA GLY A 37 -4.65 1.34 -19.57
C GLY A 37 -4.84 -0.18 -19.66
N PRO A 38 -4.29 -0.83 -20.73
CA PRO A 38 -4.44 -2.26 -20.99
C PRO A 38 -3.97 -3.16 -19.85
N ALA A 39 -2.98 -2.72 -19.06
CA ALA A 39 -2.49 -3.47 -17.90
C ALA A 39 -3.55 -3.59 -16.79
N SER A 40 -4.39 -2.57 -16.58
CA SER A 40 -5.50 -2.62 -15.64
C SER A 40 -6.60 -3.54 -16.13
N ALA A 41 -6.93 -3.49 -17.42
CA ALA A 41 -7.93 -4.37 -18.03
C ALA A 41 -7.54 -5.85 -17.90
N ARG A 42 -6.28 -6.21 -18.22
CA ARG A 42 -5.79 -7.59 -18.03
C ARG A 42 -5.87 -8.06 -16.59
N ARG A 43 -5.56 -7.19 -15.61
CA ARG A 43 -5.67 -7.55 -14.19
C ARG A 43 -7.12 -7.74 -13.76
N ALA A 44 -8.03 -6.89 -14.22
CA ALA A 44 -9.45 -6.99 -13.95
C ALA A 44 -10.03 -8.29 -14.52
N GLU A 45 -9.73 -8.61 -15.78
CA GLU A 45 -10.11 -9.86 -16.44
C GLU A 45 -9.59 -11.09 -15.67
N ALA A 46 -8.29 -11.13 -15.35
CA ALA A 46 -7.68 -12.22 -14.60
C ALA A 46 -8.23 -12.37 -13.16
N ALA A 47 -8.85 -11.33 -12.61
CA ALA A 47 -9.53 -11.34 -11.32
C ALA A 47 -11.03 -11.65 -11.42
N GLY A 48 -11.57 -11.83 -12.64
CA GLY A 48 -12.99 -12.12 -12.87
C GLY A 48 -13.90 -10.90 -12.63
N LEU A 49 -13.38 -9.68 -12.85
CA LEU A 49 -14.16 -8.45 -12.69
C LEU A 49 -14.98 -8.16 -13.96
N THR A 50 -16.19 -7.66 -13.78
CA THR A 50 -17.08 -7.24 -14.87
C THR A 50 -16.90 -5.76 -15.15
N ASP A 51 -16.64 -5.40 -16.39
CA ASP A 51 -16.51 -3.99 -16.80
C ASP A 51 -17.88 -3.30 -16.87
N ALA A 52 -18.05 -2.22 -16.12
CA ALA A 52 -19.22 -1.36 -16.14
C ALA A 52 -18.97 -0.03 -16.88
N GLY A 53 -17.78 0.16 -17.45
CA GLY A 53 -17.39 1.35 -18.21
C GLY A 53 -16.96 2.50 -17.31
N THR A 54 -17.87 3.21 -16.66
CA THR A 54 -17.60 4.43 -15.87
C THR A 54 -17.75 4.22 -14.36
N ALA A 55 -17.16 5.12 -13.56
CA ALA A 55 -17.34 5.11 -12.10
C ALA A 55 -18.81 5.34 -11.70
N GLN A 56 -19.54 6.15 -12.45
CA GLN A 56 -20.97 6.41 -12.26
C GLN A 56 -21.81 5.16 -12.56
N ALA A 57 -21.47 4.40 -13.60
CA ALA A 57 -22.15 3.15 -13.92
C ALA A 57 -21.89 2.07 -12.86
N VAL A 58 -20.70 2.05 -12.29
CA VAL A 58 -20.38 1.21 -11.11
C VAL A 58 -21.24 1.63 -9.91
N ALA A 59 -21.27 2.92 -9.59
CA ALA A 59 -22.05 3.45 -8.47
C ALA A 59 -23.57 3.22 -8.61
N GLY A 60 -24.08 3.25 -9.83
CA GLY A 60 -25.51 3.00 -10.11
C GLY A 60 -25.94 1.54 -9.96
N GLN A 61 -25.01 0.60 -9.89
CA GLN A 61 -25.29 -0.84 -9.85
C GLN A 61 -24.80 -1.52 -8.55
N ALA A 62 -23.81 -0.93 -7.89
CA ALA A 62 -23.18 -1.51 -6.71
C ALA A 62 -23.98 -1.26 -5.43
N GLU A 63 -23.95 -2.20 -4.51
CA GLU A 63 -24.42 -2.05 -3.13
C GLU A 63 -23.30 -1.59 -2.20
N VAL A 64 -22.06 -2.00 -2.53
CA VAL A 64 -20.84 -1.66 -1.83
C VAL A 64 -19.81 -1.16 -2.84
N ILE A 65 -19.16 -0.05 -2.58
CA ILE A 65 -17.98 0.40 -3.33
C ILE A 65 -16.74 0.22 -2.47
N LEU A 66 -15.72 -0.42 -3.04
CA LEU A 66 -14.40 -0.58 -2.43
C LEU A 66 -13.37 0.24 -3.23
N SER A 67 -12.77 1.23 -2.59
CA SER A 67 -11.70 2.06 -3.14
C SER A 67 -10.33 1.52 -2.71
N VAL A 68 -9.50 1.11 -3.70
CA VAL A 68 -8.12 0.64 -3.50
C VAL A 68 -7.22 1.32 -4.52
N CYS A 69 -6.74 2.51 -4.22
CA CYS A 69 -5.95 3.33 -5.14
C CYS A 69 -4.71 3.92 -4.44
N PRO A 70 -3.80 4.59 -5.17
CA PRO A 70 -2.74 5.37 -4.54
C PRO A 70 -3.31 6.52 -3.70
N PRO A 71 -2.67 6.90 -2.56
CA PRO A 71 -3.18 7.91 -1.64
C PRO A 71 -3.59 9.22 -2.31
N HIS A 72 -2.76 9.75 -3.20
CA HIS A 72 -3.03 11.02 -3.91
C HIS A 72 -4.29 11.00 -4.78
N ALA A 73 -4.85 9.83 -5.12
CA ALA A 73 -6.06 9.70 -5.93
C ALA A 73 -7.32 9.43 -5.08
N ALA A 74 -7.18 9.17 -3.78
CA ALA A 74 -8.29 8.70 -2.94
C ALA A 74 -9.46 9.69 -2.91
N MET A 75 -9.18 10.97 -2.70
CA MET A 75 -10.21 12.01 -2.67
C MET A 75 -10.90 12.21 -4.02
N ASP A 76 -10.16 12.20 -5.13
CA ASP A 76 -10.75 12.37 -6.47
C ASP A 76 -11.62 11.18 -6.87
N ILE A 77 -11.22 9.97 -6.48
CA ILE A 77 -12.03 8.77 -6.68
C ILE A 77 -13.32 8.85 -5.85
N ALA A 78 -13.24 9.29 -4.59
CA ALA A 78 -14.43 9.50 -3.77
C ALA A 78 -15.37 10.56 -4.37
N ARG A 79 -14.83 11.67 -4.89
CA ARG A 79 -15.62 12.71 -5.59
C ARG A 79 -16.34 12.17 -6.82
N ALA A 80 -15.70 11.28 -7.58
CA ALA A 80 -16.33 10.69 -8.77
C ALA A 80 -17.58 9.88 -8.46
N VAL A 81 -17.76 9.44 -7.19
CA VAL A 81 -18.92 8.67 -6.74
C VAL A 81 -19.62 9.31 -5.54
N ALA A 82 -19.48 10.62 -5.35
CA ALA A 82 -20.00 11.34 -4.16
C ALA A 82 -21.52 11.22 -3.96
N GLY A 83 -22.30 10.92 -5.02
CA GLY A 83 -23.74 10.66 -4.95
C GLY A 83 -24.12 9.20 -4.66
N PHE A 84 -23.14 8.34 -4.38
CA PHE A 84 -23.40 6.94 -4.08
C PHE A 84 -24.08 6.78 -2.71
N GLY A 85 -25.31 6.28 -2.67
CA GLY A 85 -26.10 6.10 -1.43
C GLY A 85 -25.84 4.78 -0.69
N GLY A 86 -24.97 3.91 -1.21
CA GLY A 86 -24.63 2.61 -0.62
C GLY A 86 -23.50 2.68 0.42
N LEU A 87 -22.76 1.58 0.56
CA LEU A 87 -21.67 1.46 1.51
C LEU A 87 -20.31 1.69 0.81
N TYR A 88 -19.66 2.81 1.09
CA TYR A 88 -18.33 3.13 0.57
C TYR A 88 -17.24 2.70 1.55
N VAL A 89 -16.33 1.86 1.09
CA VAL A 89 -15.19 1.36 1.85
C VAL A 89 -13.93 2.02 1.29
N ASP A 90 -13.28 2.87 2.06
CA ASP A 90 -11.96 3.39 1.73
C ASP A 90 -10.90 2.43 2.28
N ALA A 91 -10.15 1.78 1.41
CA ALA A 91 -9.04 0.89 1.80
C ALA A 91 -7.69 1.42 1.30
N ASN A 92 -7.58 2.74 1.20
CA ASN A 92 -6.39 3.44 0.75
C ASN A 92 -5.41 3.70 1.91
N ALA A 93 -4.19 4.11 1.58
CA ALA A 93 -3.19 4.44 2.59
C ALA A 93 -3.21 5.96 2.87
N VAL A 94 -4.30 6.45 3.45
CA VAL A 94 -4.53 7.87 3.76
C VAL A 94 -4.48 8.13 5.27
N SER A 95 -4.27 9.39 5.65
CA SER A 95 -4.32 9.82 7.05
C SER A 95 -5.74 9.74 7.62
N PRO A 96 -5.91 9.64 8.94
CA PRO A 96 -7.22 9.77 9.58
C PRO A 96 -7.96 11.07 9.20
N GLY A 97 -7.22 12.17 8.96
CA GLY A 97 -7.78 13.43 8.48
C GLY A 97 -8.39 13.30 7.08
N THR A 98 -7.63 12.79 6.13
CA THR A 98 -8.10 12.53 4.76
C THR A 98 -9.28 11.54 4.76
N ALA A 99 -9.21 10.47 5.57
CA ALA A 99 -10.30 9.50 5.73
C ALA A 99 -11.59 10.18 6.24
N GLN A 100 -11.48 11.10 7.21
CA GLN A 100 -12.62 11.87 7.72
C GLN A 100 -13.21 12.81 6.66
N GLU A 101 -12.39 13.45 5.84
CA GLU A 101 -12.86 14.29 4.74
C GLU A 101 -13.63 13.47 3.69
N ILE A 102 -13.11 12.30 3.33
CA ILE A 102 -13.80 11.38 2.42
C ILE A 102 -15.13 10.89 3.04
N ALA A 103 -15.12 10.53 4.33
CA ALA A 103 -16.34 10.13 5.04
C ALA A 103 -17.41 11.23 5.01
N THR A 104 -17.00 12.47 5.22
CA THR A 104 -17.91 13.62 5.17
C THR A 104 -18.48 13.82 3.76
N LEU A 105 -17.66 13.70 2.73
CA LEU A 105 -18.08 13.79 1.33
C LEU A 105 -19.12 12.71 0.97
N ILE A 106 -18.87 11.47 1.34
CA ILE A 106 -19.75 10.33 1.06
C ILE A 106 -21.07 10.48 1.83
N ALA A 107 -21.03 10.87 3.10
CA ALA A 107 -22.22 11.09 3.91
C ALA A 107 -23.09 12.23 3.37
N ALA A 108 -22.51 13.30 2.84
CA ALA A 108 -23.25 14.38 2.20
C ALA A 108 -24.03 13.92 0.96
N GLY A 109 -23.58 12.86 0.27
CA GLY A 109 -24.28 12.21 -0.83
C GLY A 109 -25.30 11.14 -0.40
N GLY A 110 -25.49 10.93 0.92
CA GLY A 110 -26.40 9.90 1.46
C GLY A 110 -25.78 8.52 1.62
N GLY A 111 -24.47 8.37 1.36
CA GLY A 111 -23.74 7.12 1.51
C GLY A 111 -23.30 6.86 2.96
N ARG A 112 -22.91 5.62 3.22
CA ARG A 112 -22.33 5.15 4.48
C ARG A 112 -20.85 4.87 4.27
N TYR A 113 -20.01 5.21 5.24
CA TYR A 113 -18.56 5.09 5.12
C TYR A 113 -18.00 4.01 6.05
N VAL A 114 -17.01 3.26 5.57
CA VAL A 114 -16.15 2.35 6.35
C VAL A 114 -14.71 2.67 6.05
N ASP A 115 -13.95 2.91 7.10
CA ASP A 115 -12.51 3.10 7.03
C ASP A 115 -11.79 1.76 6.96
N GLY A 116 -10.82 1.65 6.06
CA GLY A 116 -10.05 0.45 5.82
C GLY A 116 -8.56 0.71 5.64
N GLY A 117 -7.74 -0.23 6.09
CA GLY A 117 -6.29 -0.18 5.91
C GLY A 117 -5.72 -1.54 5.56
N ILE A 118 -5.16 -1.70 4.35
CA ILE A 118 -4.56 -2.96 3.91
C ILE A 118 -3.10 -3.02 4.34
N ILE A 119 -2.72 -4.08 5.05
CA ILE A 119 -1.34 -4.40 5.45
C ILE A 119 -0.96 -5.76 4.91
N GLY A 120 0.08 -5.83 4.09
CA GLY A 120 0.58 -7.04 3.44
C GLY A 120 0.78 -6.89 1.94
N LEU A 121 1.13 -7.98 1.30
CA LEU A 121 1.24 -8.11 -0.17
C LEU A 121 -0.14 -8.35 -0.79
N PRO A 122 -0.31 -8.28 -2.13
CA PRO A 122 -1.55 -8.71 -2.77
C PRO A 122 -1.98 -10.10 -2.27
N PRO A 123 -3.23 -10.29 -1.79
CA PRO A 123 -3.65 -11.51 -1.12
C PRO A 123 -3.73 -12.70 -2.09
N VAL A 124 -2.83 -13.65 -1.90
CA VAL A 124 -2.79 -14.94 -2.62
C VAL A 124 -2.92 -16.09 -1.64
N THR A 125 -2.19 -16.01 -0.54
CA THR A 125 -2.14 -17.04 0.50
C THR A 125 -2.76 -16.50 1.80
N PRO A 126 -3.60 -17.28 2.49
CA PRO A 126 -4.16 -16.89 3.79
C PRO A 126 -3.08 -16.50 4.81
N GLY A 127 -3.39 -15.53 5.66
CA GLY A 127 -2.50 -15.07 6.75
C GLY A 127 -1.44 -14.04 6.34
N GLN A 128 -1.25 -13.78 5.05
CA GLN A 128 -0.24 -12.81 4.59
C GLN A 128 -0.77 -11.37 4.49
N THR A 129 -2.06 -11.18 4.30
CA THR A 129 -2.65 -9.85 4.08
C THR A 129 -3.85 -9.65 4.98
N ARG A 130 -3.87 -8.52 5.67
CA ARG A 130 -4.97 -8.09 6.55
C ARG A 130 -5.58 -6.81 6.02
N LEU A 131 -6.91 -6.77 6.03
CA LEU A 131 -7.70 -5.57 5.87
C LEU A 131 -8.26 -5.20 7.24
N TYR A 132 -7.68 -4.19 7.87
CA TYR A 132 -8.24 -3.61 9.08
C TYR A 132 -9.43 -2.73 8.69
N LEU A 133 -10.51 -2.80 9.46
CA LEU A 133 -11.76 -2.08 9.21
C LEU A 133 -12.22 -1.40 10.48
N SER A 134 -12.70 -0.16 10.38
CA SER A 134 -13.28 0.57 11.50
C SER A 134 -14.54 1.35 11.08
N GLY A 135 -15.34 1.72 12.05
CA GLY A 135 -16.62 2.39 11.85
C GLY A 135 -17.85 1.47 11.98
N PRO A 136 -19.06 2.04 11.97
CA PRO A 136 -20.29 1.31 12.33
C PRO A 136 -20.64 0.11 11.45
N HIS A 137 -20.22 0.12 10.19
CA HIS A 137 -20.53 -0.93 9.20
C HIS A 137 -19.32 -1.84 8.90
N ALA A 138 -18.25 -1.78 9.70
CA ALA A 138 -17.03 -2.56 9.48
C ALA A 138 -17.29 -4.08 9.49
N GLN A 139 -18.18 -4.55 10.35
CA GLN A 139 -18.56 -5.97 10.43
C GLN A 139 -19.21 -6.46 9.13
N THR A 140 -20.12 -5.69 8.55
CA THR A 140 -20.75 -6.03 7.25
C THR A 140 -19.70 -6.20 6.15
N VAL A 141 -18.70 -5.32 6.11
CA VAL A 141 -17.60 -5.41 5.12
C VAL A 141 -16.73 -6.63 5.40
N SER A 142 -16.41 -6.94 6.65
CA SER A 142 -15.56 -8.08 7.00
C SER A 142 -16.15 -9.41 6.55
N GLU A 143 -17.47 -9.55 6.59
CA GLU A 143 -18.21 -10.76 6.18
C GLU A 143 -18.08 -11.04 4.67
N LEU A 144 -17.90 -10.01 3.84
CA LEU A 144 -17.66 -10.19 2.40
C LEU A 144 -16.38 -10.99 2.11
N PHE A 145 -15.41 -10.94 3.00
CA PHE A 145 -14.10 -11.58 2.85
C PHE A 145 -13.96 -12.90 3.65
N ALA A 146 -15.00 -13.34 4.36
CA ALA A 146 -14.92 -14.53 5.20
C ALA A 146 -14.45 -15.77 4.41
N GLY A 147 -13.36 -16.41 4.85
CA GLY A 147 -12.78 -17.59 4.18
C GLY A 147 -11.97 -17.29 2.92
N SER A 148 -11.74 -16.03 2.57
CA SER A 148 -10.84 -15.63 1.49
C SER A 148 -9.39 -15.53 1.97
N PRO A 149 -8.38 -15.43 1.07
CA PRO A 149 -7.00 -15.17 1.44
C PRO A 149 -6.77 -13.81 2.12
N LEU A 150 -7.68 -12.85 1.94
CA LEU A 150 -7.64 -11.55 2.62
C LEU A 150 -8.33 -11.64 3.98
N GLU A 151 -7.55 -11.53 5.04
CA GLU A 151 -8.08 -11.55 6.41
C GLU A 151 -8.64 -10.17 6.79
N ALA A 152 -9.96 -10.02 6.80
CA ALA A 152 -10.62 -8.80 7.25
C ALA A 152 -10.80 -8.81 8.78
N ARG A 153 -10.31 -7.75 9.44
CA ARG A 153 -10.30 -7.58 10.89
C ARG A 153 -11.00 -6.29 11.29
N VAL A 154 -12.11 -6.40 12.00
CA VAL A 154 -12.75 -5.25 12.62
C VAL A 154 -11.98 -4.85 13.87
N ILE A 155 -11.68 -3.56 13.99
CA ILE A 155 -10.98 -3.01 15.16
C ILE A 155 -11.82 -1.93 15.84
N GLY A 156 -11.67 -1.83 17.16
CA GLY A 156 -12.24 -0.76 17.96
C GLY A 156 -11.50 0.56 17.80
N GLY A 157 -12.08 1.62 18.35
CA GLY A 157 -11.50 2.96 18.34
C GLY A 157 -12.34 3.97 17.56
N PRO A 158 -11.77 5.12 17.18
CA PRO A 158 -12.47 6.12 16.38
C PRO A 158 -12.84 5.57 14.98
N PRO A 159 -13.81 6.19 14.28
CA PRO A 159 -14.23 5.73 12.95
C PRO A 159 -13.12 5.63 11.91
N THR A 160 -11.98 6.31 12.11
CA THR A 160 -10.79 6.30 11.24
C THR A 160 -9.61 5.51 11.84
N ALA A 161 -9.90 4.54 12.73
CA ALA A 161 -8.87 3.76 13.42
C ALA A 161 -8.06 2.87 12.46
N ALA A 162 -8.66 2.35 11.40
CA ALA A 162 -7.97 1.52 10.41
C ALA A 162 -6.91 2.32 9.64
N SER A 163 -7.22 3.56 9.22
CA SER A 163 -6.27 4.50 8.66
C SER A 163 -5.15 4.83 9.64
N ALA A 164 -5.46 5.06 10.93
CA ALA A 164 -4.45 5.32 11.95
C ALA A 164 -3.47 4.14 12.11
N VAL A 165 -3.97 2.90 12.18
CA VAL A 165 -3.13 1.69 12.21
C VAL A 165 -2.26 1.60 10.96
N LYS A 166 -2.84 1.88 9.78
CA LYS A 166 -2.11 1.86 8.52
C LYS A 166 -0.99 2.90 8.50
N MET A 167 -1.25 4.13 8.95
CA MET A 167 -0.24 5.20 9.00
C MET A 167 0.89 4.85 9.98
N ALA A 168 0.56 4.39 11.18
CA ALA A 168 1.56 4.00 12.17
C ALA A 168 2.45 2.83 11.67
N TYR A 169 1.85 1.80 11.07
CA TYR A 169 2.58 0.67 10.51
C TYR A 169 3.49 1.08 9.33
N ALA A 170 2.95 1.88 8.41
CA ALA A 170 3.70 2.33 7.25
C ALA A 170 4.80 3.34 7.63
N GLY A 171 4.55 4.18 8.63
CA GLY A 171 5.53 5.09 9.22
C GLY A 171 6.79 4.35 9.66
N TRP A 172 6.62 3.23 10.35
CA TRP A 172 7.77 2.39 10.70
C TRP A 172 8.39 1.72 9.48
N THR A 173 7.62 0.96 8.70
CA THR A 173 8.19 0.08 7.68
C THR A 173 8.86 0.84 6.53
N LYS A 174 8.26 1.94 6.06
CA LYS A 174 8.78 2.74 4.97
C LYS A 174 9.68 3.87 5.46
N GLY A 175 9.37 4.47 6.59
CA GLY A 175 10.25 5.45 7.24
C GLY A 175 11.61 4.86 7.57
N SER A 176 11.66 3.64 8.14
CA SER A 176 12.93 2.97 8.41
C SER A 176 13.69 2.59 7.13
N ALA A 177 12.99 2.25 6.05
CA ALA A 177 13.64 2.01 4.76
C ALA A 177 14.29 3.29 4.20
N ALA A 178 13.59 4.43 4.25
CA ALA A 178 14.15 5.72 3.86
C ALA A 178 15.36 6.10 4.73
N LEU A 179 15.28 5.90 6.04
CA LEU A 179 16.38 6.18 6.97
C LEU A 179 17.62 5.33 6.65
N LEU A 180 17.45 4.02 6.39
CA LEU A 180 18.57 3.15 6.02
C LEU A 180 19.27 3.64 4.75
N LEU A 181 18.50 4.06 3.73
CA LEU A 181 19.06 4.60 2.49
C LEU A 181 19.79 5.92 2.74
N ALA A 182 19.22 6.83 3.54
CA ALA A 182 19.84 8.11 3.86
C ALA A 182 21.14 7.94 4.63
N VAL A 183 21.17 7.06 5.65
CA VAL A 183 22.36 6.77 6.46
C VAL A 183 23.48 6.17 5.60
N ARG A 184 23.16 5.22 4.71
CA ARG A 184 24.17 4.68 3.78
C ARG A 184 24.67 5.72 2.77
N ALA A 185 23.78 6.60 2.27
CA ALA A 185 24.18 7.68 1.39
C ALA A 185 25.13 8.67 2.09
N LEU A 186 24.89 8.98 3.37
CA LEU A 186 25.78 9.78 4.20
C LEU A 186 27.14 9.08 4.36
N ALA A 187 27.16 7.82 4.79
CA ALA A 187 28.40 7.08 4.99
C ALA A 187 29.25 6.99 3.71
N ARG A 188 28.60 6.81 2.57
CA ARG A 188 29.26 6.85 1.26
C ARG A 188 29.80 8.23 0.92
N ALA A 189 29.07 9.30 1.26
CA ALA A 189 29.51 10.67 1.05
C ALA A 189 30.79 11.00 1.83
N GLU A 190 30.88 10.45 3.04
CA GLU A 190 32.03 10.63 3.94
C GLU A 190 33.13 9.57 3.75
N GLY A 191 32.99 8.64 2.80
CA GLY A 191 34.00 7.62 2.50
C GLY A 191 34.13 6.52 3.55
N VAL A 192 33.10 6.29 4.37
CA VAL A 192 33.12 5.33 5.51
C VAL A 192 32.07 4.22 5.39
N GLU A 193 31.52 4.00 4.20
CA GLU A 193 30.43 3.03 4.00
C GLU A 193 30.85 1.60 4.36
N ASP A 194 32.05 1.16 3.96
CA ASP A 194 32.52 -0.19 4.27
C ASP A 194 32.68 -0.39 5.78
N THR A 195 33.17 0.62 6.49
CA THR A 195 33.30 0.58 7.95
C THR A 195 31.92 0.49 8.62
N LEU A 196 30.93 1.26 8.15
CA LEU A 196 29.57 1.19 8.65
C LEU A 196 28.94 -0.19 8.39
N LEU A 197 29.13 -0.77 7.22
CA LEU A 197 28.60 -2.09 6.89
C LEU A 197 29.25 -3.19 7.75
N ALA A 198 30.56 -3.09 8.02
CA ALA A 198 31.28 -4.00 8.90
C ALA A 198 30.74 -3.90 10.35
N GLU A 199 30.53 -2.69 10.85
CA GLU A 199 29.96 -2.48 12.19
C GLU A 199 28.52 -3.01 12.26
N TRP A 200 27.69 -2.76 11.26
CA TRP A 200 26.34 -3.34 11.21
C TRP A 200 26.35 -4.87 11.18
N ALA A 201 27.28 -5.48 10.46
CA ALA A 201 27.41 -6.93 10.43
C ALA A 201 27.68 -7.53 11.83
N LEU A 202 28.36 -6.78 12.69
CA LEU A 202 28.64 -7.18 14.08
C LEU A 202 27.48 -6.87 15.03
N SER A 203 27.03 -5.62 15.05
CA SER A 203 26.08 -5.13 16.05
C SER A 203 24.62 -5.26 15.66
N GLN A 204 24.31 -5.26 14.36
CA GLN A 204 22.95 -5.32 13.79
C GLN A 204 22.92 -6.13 12.48
N PRO A 205 23.13 -7.45 12.53
CA PRO A 205 23.42 -8.29 11.34
C PRO A 205 22.39 -8.25 10.21
N SER A 206 21.15 -7.87 10.53
CA SER A 206 20.09 -7.75 9.53
C SER A 206 20.16 -6.48 8.66
N LEU A 207 20.84 -5.42 9.11
CA LEU A 207 20.79 -4.11 8.46
C LEU A 207 21.46 -4.07 7.09
N PRO A 208 22.61 -4.70 6.85
CA PRO A 208 23.21 -4.74 5.52
C PRO A 208 22.24 -5.28 4.47
N GLY A 209 21.64 -6.44 4.71
CA GLY A 209 20.65 -7.05 3.81
C GLY A 209 19.36 -6.22 3.69
N ARG A 210 18.85 -5.69 4.81
CA ARG A 210 17.65 -4.82 4.80
C ARG A 210 17.88 -3.55 3.97
N SER A 211 19.07 -2.96 4.00
CA SER A 211 19.38 -1.76 3.21
C SER A 211 19.37 -2.04 1.70
N LEU A 212 19.85 -3.22 1.26
CA LEU A 212 19.74 -3.69 -0.13
C LEU A 212 18.27 -3.89 -0.53
N GLY A 213 17.50 -4.59 0.29
CA GLY A 213 16.06 -4.79 0.07
C GLY A 213 15.28 -3.48 0.05
N SER A 214 15.67 -2.49 0.86
CA SER A 214 15.09 -1.14 0.85
C SER A 214 15.36 -0.41 -0.47
N ALA A 215 16.59 -0.48 -1.00
CA ALA A 215 16.93 0.12 -2.27
C ALA A 215 16.12 -0.50 -3.42
N TRP A 216 16.09 -1.83 -3.49
CA TRP A 216 15.32 -2.55 -4.51
C TRP A 216 13.82 -2.21 -4.44
N SER A 217 13.23 -2.23 -3.24
CA SER A 217 11.82 -1.89 -3.06
C SER A 217 11.52 -0.43 -3.39
N ALA A 218 12.42 0.49 -3.06
CA ALA A 218 12.27 1.91 -3.35
C ALA A 218 12.34 2.19 -4.86
N THR A 219 13.23 1.54 -5.61
CA THR A 219 13.29 1.68 -7.08
C THR A 219 12.03 1.13 -7.75
N ALA A 220 11.50 0.03 -7.25
CA ALA A 220 10.29 -0.61 -7.81
C ALA A 220 8.99 0.15 -7.46
N LYS A 221 8.85 0.64 -6.24
CA LYS A 221 7.57 1.13 -5.68
C LYS A 221 7.66 2.48 -4.96
N GLY A 222 8.86 3.05 -4.76
CA GLY A 222 9.07 4.27 -3.96
C GLY A 222 8.24 5.47 -4.42
N TRP A 223 7.97 5.59 -5.70
CA TRP A 223 7.12 6.64 -6.24
C TRP A 223 5.68 6.64 -5.66
N ARG A 224 5.16 5.48 -5.22
CA ARG A 224 3.86 5.37 -4.52
C ARG A 224 3.98 5.80 -3.06
N TRP A 225 5.17 5.66 -2.49
CA TRP A 225 5.40 5.92 -1.07
C TRP A 225 5.56 7.40 -0.77
N ILE A 226 5.83 8.25 -1.76
CA ILE A 226 5.94 9.70 -1.58
C ILE A 226 4.68 10.25 -0.90
N ALA A 227 3.52 10.09 -1.54
CA ALA A 227 2.25 10.55 -0.99
C ALA A 227 1.88 9.83 0.33
N GLU A 228 2.26 8.56 0.49
CA GLU A 228 2.04 7.84 1.75
C GLU A 228 2.88 8.42 2.89
N MET A 229 4.11 8.86 2.64
CA MET A 229 4.93 9.56 3.65
C MET A 229 4.34 10.94 4.01
N GLU A 230 3.81 11.66 3.04
CA GLU A 230 3.12 12.94 3.24
C GLU A 230 1.86 12.75 4.12
N GLU A 231 1.06 11.71 3.89
CA GLU A 231 -0.09 11.35 4.74
C GLU A 231 0.34 10.97 6.17
N ILE A 232 1.48 10.29 6.32
CA ILE A 232 2.02 9.96 7.64
C ILE A 232 2.52 11.21 8.36
N SER A 233 3.20 12.13 7.65
CA SER A 233 3.63 13.42 8.20
C SER A 233 2.43 14.22 8.69
N ALA A 234 1.35 14.29 7.90
CA ALA A 234 0.10 14.94 8.29
C ALA A 234 -0.52 14.26 9.54
N SER A 235 -0.51 12.93 9.61
CA SER A 235 -1.00 12.16 10.77
C SER A 235 -0.19 12.47 12.04
N MET A 236 1.15 12.53 11.93
CA MET A 236 2.04 12.90 13.04
C MET A 236 1.73 14.34 13.53
N THR A 237 1.64 15.30 12.61
CA THR A 237 1.35 16.70 12.92
C THR A 237 -0.01 16.84 13.58
N ALA A 238 -1.04 16.18 13.09
CA ALA A 238 -2.37 16.19 13.69
C ALA A 238 -2.40 15.60 15.11
N ALA A 239 -1.49 14.65 15.39
CA ALA A 239 -1.30 14.07 16.73
C ALA A 239 -0.37 14.93 17.64
N GLY A 240 0.09 16.10 17.21
CA GLY A 240 1.02 16.94 17.96
C GLY A 240 2.47 16.43 17.96
N LEU A 241 2.81 15.50 17.06
CA LEU A 241 4.15 14.93 16.89
C LEU A 241 4.90 15.59 15.72
N PRO A 242 6.26 15.62 15.73
CA PRO A 242 7.03 16.15 14.62
C PRO A 242 6.81 15.31 13.33
N GLY A 243 6.27 15.93 12.28
CA GLY A 243 6.08 15.30 10.96
C GLY A 243 7.34 15.23 10.09
N GLY A 244 8.31 16.12 10.35
CA GLY A 244 9.47 16.37 9.48
C GLY A 244 10.32 15.14 9.15
N PHE A 245 10.34 14.11 9.99
CA PHE A 245 11.00 12.83 9.67
C PHE A 245 10.38 12.15 8.43
N HIS A 246 9.05 12.18 8.31
CA HIS A 246 8.36 11.58 7.18
C HIS A 246 8.33 12.49 5.95
N ASP A 247 8.40 13.82 6.12
CA ASP A 247 8.64 14.76 5.01
C ASP A 247 10.02 14.49 4.37
N ALA A 248 11.04 14.30 5.20
CA ALA A 248 12.37 13.90 4.72
C ALA A 248 12.35 12.52 4.04
N ALA A 249 11.59 11.57 4.57
CA ALA A 249 11.41 10.26 3.95
C ALA A 249 10.72 10.34 2.57
N ALA A 250 9.71 11.22 2.42
CA ALA A 250 9.08 11.50 1.12
C ALA A 250 10.10 12.03 0.11
N GLU A 251 11.02 12.93 0.54
CA GLU A 251 12.08 13.46 -0.32
C GLU A 251 13.10 12.39 -0.70
N ILE A 252 13.47 11.47 0.20
CA ILE A 252 14.32 10.31 -0.12
C ILE A 252 13.70 9.48 -1.24
N PHE A 253 12.42 9.15 -1.16
CA PHE A 253 11.74 8.40 -2.20
C PHE A 253 11.55 9.19 -3.50
N ARG A 254 11.39 10.49 -3.44
CA ARG A 254 11.30 11.36 -4.63
C ARG A 254 12.59 11.36 -5.43
N ARG A 255 13.75 11.34 -4.75
CA ARG A 255 15.08 11.25 -5.38
C ARG A 255 15.45 9.85 -5.85
N THR A 256 14.78 8.82 -5.34
CA THR A 256 15.08 7.43 -5.73
C THR A 256 14.75 7.20 -7.20
N PRO A 257 15.67 6.66 -8.02
CA PRO A 257 15.42 6.37 -9.43
C PRO A 257 14.34 5.30 -9.57
N ARG A 258 13.47 5.44 -10.58
CA ARG A 258 12.47 4.42 -10.90
C ARG A 258 13.08 3.34 -11.79
N ALA A 259 12.80 2.08 -11.50
CA ALA A 259 13.11 0.99 -12.41
C ALA A 259 12.42 1.22 -13.77
N ARG A 260 13.19 1.11 -14.87
CA ARG A 260 12.70 1.33 -16.24
C ARG A 260 11.79 0.22 -16.73
N THR A 261 11.91 -0.98 -16.18
CA THR A 261 11.06 -2.14 -16.45
C THR A 261 10.55 -2.69 -15.13
N GLN A 262 9.25 -2.94 -15.02
CA GLN A 262 8.77 -3.80 -13.94
C GLN A 262 9.32 -5.19 -14.23
N PRO A 263 10.19 -5.79 -13.41
CA PRO A 263 10.51 -7.19 -13.56
C PRO A 263 9.23 -8.00 -13.47
N ALA A 264 9.07 -8.99 -14.34
CA ALA A 264 8.07 -10.05 -14.14
C ALA A 264 8.18 -10.50 -12.68
N ALA A 265 7.04 -10.63 -12.01
CA ALA A 265 6.95 -10.89 -10.59
C ALA A 265 8.01 -11.93 -10.15
N LEU A 266 9.08 -11.45 -9.54
CA LEU A 266 9.93 -12.29 -8.72
C LEU A 266 9.08 -12.68 -7.52
N GLU A 267 8.96 -13.96 -7.28
CA GLU A 267 8.31 -14.52 -6.10
C GLU A 267 8.76 -13.77 -4.84
N PRO A 268 7.85 -13.47 -3.92
CA PRO A 268 8.21 -12.74 -2.71
C PRO A 268 9.25 -13.58 -1.97
N ALA A 269 10.42 -12.98 -1.73
CA ALA A 269 11.31 -13.49 -0.70
C ALA A 269 10.45 -13.63 0.56
N SER A 270 10.33 -14.86 1.05
CA SER A 270 9.56 -15.26 2.22
C SER A 270 9.76 -14.26 3.35
N ALA A 271 8.68 -13.97 4.08
CA ALA A 271 8.73 -13.21 5.32
C ALA A 271 9.91 -13.68 6.18
N PRO A 272 10.57 -12.78 6.93
CA PRO A 272 11.64 -13.19 7.83
C PRO A 272 11.09 -14.28 8.76
N PRO A 273 11.85 -15.37 8.99
CA PRO A 273 11.43 -16.41 9.90
C PRO A 273 11.26 -15.82 11.30
N PRO A 274 10.39 -16.40 12.14
CA PRO A 274 10.31 -16.04 13.54
C PRO A 274 11.70 -16.21 14.16
N SER A 275 12.07 -15.30 15.06
CA SER A 275 13.35 -15.21 15.73
C SER A 275 13.79 -16.59 16.26
N GLY A 276 14.80 -17.20 15.65
CA GLY A 276 15.42 -18.41 16.12
C GLY A 276 15.73 -19.45 15.03
N ALA A 277 16.59 -19.15 14.07
CA ALA A 277 17.34 -20.17 13.34
C ALA A 277 18.57 -19.54 12.65
N ALA A 278 19.69 -20.23 12.79
CA ALA A 278 21.04 -19.81 12.40
C ALA A 278 21.26 -19.79 10.88
N ALA A 279 22.26 -18.99 10.52
CA ALA A 279 23.04 -18.87 9.29
C ALA A 279 22.95 -20.02 8.25
N GLY A 280 22.74 -19.63 7.00
CA GLY A 280 23.01 -20.46 5.82
C GLY A 280 22.32 -19.91 4.57
N ASP A 281 23.14 -19.48 3.62
CA ASP A 281 22.87 -19.14 2.23
C ASP A 281 22.74 -17.65 1.86
N ALA A 282 23.93 -17.03 1.84
CA ALA A 282 24.21 -15.84 1.05
C ALA A 282 24.79 -16.28 -0.32
N ALA A 283 23.94 -16.72 -1.23
CA ALA A 283 24.38 -16.98 -2.61
C ALA A 283 23.17 -17.01 -3.55
N ALA A 284 22.77 -15.85 -4.04
CA ALA A 284 22.09 -15.66 -5.35
C ALA A 284 21.71 -14.18 -5.56
N ALA A 285 22.68 -13.29 -5.59
CA ALA A 285 22.51 -11.92 -6.08
C ALA A 285 23.42 -11.73 -7.28
N THR A 286 23.07 -12.34 -8.41
CA THR A 286 23.76 -12.12 -9.67
C THR A 286 22.82 -11.42 -10.65
N ALA A 287 23.35 -10.29 -11.19
CA ALA A 287 22.85 -9.51 -12.31
C ALA A 287 21.53 -8.75 -12.07
N VAL A 288 21.63 -7.59 -11.45
CA VAL A 288 20.59 -6.57 -11.43
C VAL A 288 21.02 -5.48 -12.41
N ASP A 289 20.11 -5.14 -13.34
CA ASP A 289 20.19 -4.04 -14.29
C ASP A 289 20.66 -2.74 -13.61
N ASP A 290 21.56 -1.98 -14.23
CA ASP A 290 22.29 -0.81 -13.69
C ASP A 290 21.43 0.30 -13.05
N GLY A 291 20.12 0.30 -13.27
CA GLY A 291 19.19 1.27 -12.65
C GLY A 291 18.59 0.84 -11.31
N GLN A 292 18.77 -0.43 -10.90
CA GLN A 292 18.19 -0.99 -9.66
C GLN A 292 19.23 -1.24 -8.56
N SER A 293 20.49 -0.97 -8.83
CA SER A 293 21.57 -1.19 -7.86
C SER A 293 21.46 -0.19 -6.71
N ILE A 294 21.87 -0.60 -5.52
CA ILE A 294 21.97 0.30 -4.38
C ILE A 294 22.87 1.49 -4.69
N ASP A 295 23.87 1.30 -5.51
CA ASP A 295 24.81 2.35 -5.92
C ASP A 295 24.11 3.48 -6.68
N ALA A 296 23.21 3.15 -7.62
CA ALA A 296 22.41 4.13 -8.33
C ALA A 296 21.49 4.90 -7.39
N VAL A 297 20.85 4.22 -6.43
CA VAL A 297 20.01 4.85 -5.41
C VAL A 297 20.80 5.83 -4.55
N LEU A 298 21.91 5.38 -3.95
CA LEU A 298 22.73 6.21 -3.06
C LEU A 298 23.34 7.42 -3.78
N ALA A 299 23.74 7.25 -5.05
CA ALA A 299 24.22 8.36 -5.87
C ALA A 299 23.11 9.38 -6.17
N ALA A 300 21.89 8.93 -6.45
CA ALA A 300 20.76 9.80 -6.73
C ALA A 300 20.32 10.63 -5.50
N LEU A 301 20.41 10.06 -4.29
CA LEU A 301 20.06 10.76 -3.06
C LEU A 301 20.96 11.98 -2.77
N ARG A 302 22.18 12.00 -3.28
CA ARG A 302 23.16 13.09 -3.09
C ARG A 302 22.98 14.27 -4.05
N ARG A 303 22.19 14.12 -5.10
CA ARG A 303 21.93 15.22 -6.06
C ARG A 303 20.99 16.25 -5.43
N ARG A 304 21.36 17.54 -5.55
CA ARG A 304 20.55 18.68 -5.09
C ARG A 304 19.40 18.95 -6.05
#